data_2cb33c9c00a6159c45f21785df816df1
#
_entry.id   2cb33c9c00a6159c45f21785df816df1
#
_cell.length_a   1.000
_cell.length_b   1.000
_cell.length_c   1.000
_cell.angle_alpha   90.00
_cell.angle_beta   90.00
_cell.angle_gamma   90.00
#
_symmetry.space_group_name_H-M   'P 1'
#
loop_
_entity.id
_entity.type
_entity.pdbx_description
1 polymer ?
#
loop_
_entity_poly.entity_id
_entity_poly.type
_entity_poly.pdbx_seq_one_letter_code
_entity_poly.pdbx_strand_id
1 'polypeptide(L)'
;MPTEITVRGRSSASEPPERGTVHATIAFEGPAMEPVYERVARDVDNVRRSVESLRAADGPVTRWSAQDLRTWSSRPWNQDGKRLPVVYHARVDIEVEFRDFTALSRWITAHTNDTEGVRISDVEWSLSTRRDDELRRQVRTEAVEDAVRRAQQYADALHLGEVRPVAVADSGMLSAVPSPGGDHDVGLMRSMAVGSAPEIELVPEDIEVSATVDARFVAG
;
A
#
# COMPACT_ATOMS: atom_id res chain seq x y z
N MET A 1 33.63 -19.60 31.64
CA MET A 1 32.17 -19.70 31.31
C MET A 1 31.97 -18.95 30.03
N PRO A 2 31.24 -19.48 29.04
CA PRO A 2 30.96 -18.73 27.83
C PRO A 2 30.12 -17.46 28.12
N THR A 3 30.49 -16.37 27.51
CA THR A 3 29.75 -15.09 27.60
C THR A 3 28.62 -15.10 26.61
N GLU A 4 27.42 -14.77 27.08
CA GLU A 4 26.25 -14.60 26.19
C GLU A 4 26.16 -13.16 25.68
N ILE A 5 25.96 -12.99 24.37
CA ILE A 5 25.85 -11.72 23.69
C ILE A 5 24.50 -11.69 22.96
N THR A 6 23.63 -10.77 23.32
CA THR A 6 22.35 -10.57 22.66
C THR A 6 22.37 -9.25 21.90
N VAL A 7 22.06 -9.29 20.61
CA VAL A 7 22.09 -8.13 19.73
C VAL A 7 20.84 -8.07 18.85
N ARG A 8 20.61 -6.90 18.30
CA ARG A 8 19.58 -6.67 17.26
C ARG A 8 20.27 -6.30 15.97
N GLY A 9 20.03 -7.09 14.92
CA GLY A 9 20.46 -6.77 13.56
C GLY A 9 19.35 -6.09 12.79
N ARG A 10 19.73 -5.24 11.84
CA ARG A 10 18.82 -4.47 10.99
C ARG A 10 19.35 -4.34 9.58
N SER A 11 18.44 -4.35 8.62
CA SER A 11 18.72 -3.95 7.25
C SER A 11 17.49 -3.29 6.63
N SER A 12 17.69 -2.37 5.70
CA SER A 12 16.66 -1.83 4.83
C SER A 12 17.19 -1.67 3.41
N ALA A 13 16.29 -1.76 2.43
CA ALA A 13 16.56 -1.51 1.03
C ALA A 13 15.39 -0.76 0.41
N SER A 14 15.70 0.13 -0.55
CA SER A 14 14.70 0.92 -1.26
C SER A 14 14.76 0.61 -2.74
N GLU A 15 13.60 0.48 -3.39
CA GLU A 15 13.49 0.25 -4.83
C GLU A 15 12.33 1.05 -5.44
N PRO A 16 12.46 1.46 -6.71
CA PRO A 16 11.37 2.09 -7.42
C PRO A 16 10.19 1.12 -7.55
N PRO A 17 8.94 1.61 -7.45
CA PRO A 17 7.76 0.78 -7.57
C PRO A 17 7.64 0.14 -8.95
N GLU A 18 7.03 -1.04 -8.99
CA GLU A 18 6.72 -1.77 -10.21
C GLU A 18 5.22 -1.75 -10.53
N ARG A 19 4.40 -1.29 -9.60
CA ARG A 19 2.93 -1.24 -9.71
C ARG A 19 2.39 0.08 -9.16
N GLY A 20 1.33 0.57 -9.81
CA GLY A 20 0.50 1.65 -9.32
C GLY A 20 -0.95 1.22 -9.32
N THR A 21 -1.60 1.20 -8.16
CA THR A 21 -3.02 0.89 -8.02
C THR A 21 -3.81 2.18 -7.87
N VAL A 22 -4.64 2.46 -8.86
CA VAL A 22 -5.57 3.61 -8.82
C VAL A 22 -6.79 3.20 -8.02
N HIS A 23 -7.08 3.93 -6.95
CA HIS A 23 -8.31 3.83 -6.20
C HIS A 23 -9.28 4.92 -6.69
N ALA A 24 -10.41 4.48 -7.23
CA ALA A 24 -11.43 5.35 -7.78
C ALA A 24 -12.82 5.03 -7.23
N THR A 25 -13.68 6.02 -7.21
CA THR A 25 -15.09 5.88 -6.84
C THR A 25 -15.96 6.38 -7.98
N ILE A 26 -17.01 5.65 -8.30
CA ILE A 26 -18.12 6.13 -9.15
C ILE A 26 -19.31 6.35 -8.25
N ALA A 27 -19.77 7.60 -8.15
CA ALA A 27 -20.87 7.96 -7.27
C ALA A 27 -21.78 9.02 -7.91
N PHE A 28 -23.08 8.83 -7.68
CA PHE A 28 -24.11 9.78 -8.05
C PHE A 28 -25.15 9.95 -6.93
N GLU A 29 -25.79 11.09 -6.93
CA GLU A 29 -26.93 11.38 -6.06
C GLU A 29 -28.07 12.03 -6.85
N GLY A 30 -29.29 11.94 -6.33
CA GLY A 30 -30.44 12.53 -6.98
C GLY A 30 -31.75 12.32 -6.24
N PRO A 31 -32.86 12.88 -6.77
CA PRO A 31 -34.17 12.84 -6.11
C PRO A 31 -34.88 11.48 -6.23
N ALA A 32 -34.40 10.56 -7.06
CA ALA A 32 -34.96 9.22 -7.27
C ALA A 32 -33.85 8.17 -7.42
N MET A 33 -34.09 6.97 -6.89
CA MET A 33 -33.07 5.90 -6.87
C MET A 33 -32.74 5.36 -8.27
N GLU A 34 -33.77 5.11 -9.10
CA GLU A 34 -33.60 4.45 -10.40
C GLU A 34 -32.65 5.21 -11.33
N PRO A 35 -32.82 6.55 -11.59
CA PRO A 35 -31.88 7.32 -12.41
C PRO A 35 -30.45 7.36 -11.83
N VAL A 36 -30.31 7.38 -10.51
CA VAL A 36 -28.99 7.38 -9.84
C VAL A 36 -28.29 6.06 -10.06
N TYR A 37 -29.01 4.95 -9.90
CA TYR A 37 -28.52 3.60 -10.16
C TYR A 37 -28.06 3.44 -11.63
N GLU A 38 -28.91 3.85 -12.59
CA GLU A 38 -28.61 3.74 -14.02
C GLU A 38 -27.35 4.52 -14.44
N ARG A 39 -27.12 5.70 -13.84
CA ARG A 39 -25.93 6.51 -14.10
C ARG A 39 -24.67 5.80 -13.59
N VAL A 40 -24.70 5.29 -12.37
CA VAL A 40 -23.56 4.51 -11.81
C VAL A 40 -23.29 3.28 -12.67
N ALA A 41 -24.33 2.49 -13.03
CA ALA A 41 -24.17 1.28 -13.81
C ALA A 41 -23.54 1.56 -15.20
N ARG A 42 -23.95 2.63 -15.86
CA ARG A 42 -23.39 3.06 -17.15
C ARG A 42 -21.92 3.45 -17.02
N ASP A 43 -21.56 4.22 -16.00
CA ASP A 43 -20.19 4.70 -15.83
C ASP A 43 -19.26 3.56 -15.40
N VAL A 44 -19.74 2.63 -14.56
CA VAL A 44 -19.02 1.37 -14.25
C VAL A 44 -18.76 0.55 -15.53
N ASP A 45 -19.75 0.44 -16.42
CA ASP A 45 -19.57 -0.27 -17.69
C ASP A 45 -18.59 0.42 -18.63
N ASN A 46 -18.54 1.75 -18.65
CA ASN A 46 -17.54 2.52 -19.39
C ASN A 46 -16.13 2.26 -18.87
N VAL A 47 -15.93 2.34 -17.55
CA VAL A 47 -14.65 2.03 -16.91
C VAL A 47 -14.24 0.58 -17.17
N ARG A 48 -15.17 -0.38 -17.02
CA ARG A 48 -14.91 -1.79 -17.30
C ARG A 48 -14.39 -2.01 -18.72
N ARG A 49 -15.05 -1.43 -19.73
CA ARG A 49 -14.63 -1.55 -21.13
C ARG A 49 -13.26 -0.95 -21.39
N SER A 50 -12.95 0.19 -20.78
CA SER A 50 -11.63 0.81 -20.91
C SER A 50 -10.53 -0.06 -20.30
N VAL A 51 -10.76 -0.61 -19.09
CA VAL A 51 -9.84 -1.50 -18.42
C VAL A 51 -9.63 -2.80 -19.21
N GLU A 52 -10.71 -3.42 -19.70
CA GLU A 52 -10.63 -4.64 -20.52
C GLU A 52 -9.83 -4.43 -21.80
N SER A 53 -9.92 -3.25 -22.42
CA SER A 53 -9.12 -2.90 -23.60
C SER A 53 -7.60 -2.80 -23.32
N LEU A 54 -7.24 -2.48 -22.07
CA LEU A 54 -5.85 -2.37 -21.60
C LEU A 54 -5.31 -3.68 -20.98
N ARG A 55 -6.19 -4.66 -20.77
CA ARG A 55 -5.87 -5.94 -20.13
C ARG A 55 -5.53 -7.01 -21.15
N ALA A 56 -4.36 -6.90 -21.80
CA ALA A 56 -3.77 -7.99 -22.60
C ALA A 56 -2.72 -8.74 -21.78
N ALA A 57 -2.19 -9.85 -22.32
CA ALA A 57 -1.16 -10.66 -21.64
C ALA A 57 0.06 -9.82 -21.20
N ASP A 58 0.48 -8.87 -22.06
CA ASP A 58 1.54 -7.90 -21.76
C ASP A 58 1.01 -6.46 -21.67
N GLY A 59 -0.29 -6.30 -21.45
CA GLY A 59 -0.96 -5.01 -21.35
C GLY A 59 -0.57 -4.22 -20.10
N PRO A 60 -0.85 -2.92 -20.08
CA PRO A 60 -0.49 -2.04 -18.97
C PRO A 60 -1.26 -2.35 -17.68
N VAL A 61 -2.46 -2.94 -17.74
CA VAL A 61 -3.27 -3.33 -16.58
C VAL A 61 -3.02 -4.77 -16.21
N THR A 62 -2.65 -5.01 -14.95
CA THR A 62 -2.37 -6.34 -14.40
C THR A 62 -3.56 -6.92 -13.64
N ARG A 63 -4.29 -6.07 -12.91
CA ARG A 63 -5.46 -6.46 -12.10
C ARG A 63 -6.46 -5.32 -12.04
N TRP A 64 -7.72 -5.66 -11.89
CA TRP A 64 -8.75 -4.69 -11.52
C TRP A 64 -9.88 -5.35 -10.74
N SER A 65 -10.59 -4.56 -9.95
CA SER A 65 -11.80 -4.98 -9.25
C SER A 65 -12.79 -3.83 -9.19
N ALA A 66 -14.07 -4.15 -9.17
CA ALA A 66 -15.15 -3.26 -8.80
C ALA A 66 -15.88 -3.89 -7.61
N GLN A 67 -16.05 -3.14 -6.54
CA GLN A 67 -16.78 -3.60 -5.36
C GLN A 67 -18.29 -3.61 -5.63
N ASP A 68 -19.05 -4.14 -4.66
CA ASP A 68 -20.50 -4.16 -4.74
C ASP A 68 -21.09 -2.75 -4.82
N LEU A 69 -22.11 -2.59 -5.65
CA LEU A 69 -22.89 -1.36 -5.71
C LEU A 69 -23.62 -1.13 -4.39
N ARG A 70 -23.29 -0.05 -3.71
CA ARG A 70 -23.95 0.40 -2.48
C ARG A 70 -24.96 1.46 -2.81
N THR A 71 -26.18 1.31 -2.27
CA THR A 71 -27.25 2.31 -2.40
C THR A 71 -27.80 2.66 -1.04
N TRP A 72 -28.10 3.93 -0.83
CA TRP A 72 -28.77 4.42 0.38
C TRP A 72 -29.54 5.69 0.09
N SER A 73 -30.34 6.13 1.07
CA SER A 73 -30.97 7.42 1.01
C SER A 73 -30.68 8.22 2.27
N SER A 74 -30.58 9.51 2.14
CA SER A 74 -30.40 10.45 3.24
C SER A 74 -31.37 11.62 3.12
N ARG A 75 -31.59 12.30 4.22
CA ARG A 75 -32.32 13.55 4.20
C ARG A 75 -31.40 14.64 4.74
N PRO A 76 -31.03 15.62 3.90
CA PRO A 76 -30.16 16.70 4.36
C PRO A 76 -30.78 17.43 5.55
N TRP A 77 -29.91 17.78 6.50
CA TRP A 77 -30.34 18.59 7.63
C TRP A 77 -30.46 20.07 7.22
N ASN A 78 -31.46 20.79 7.81
CA ASN A 78 -31.68 22.20 7.56
C ASN A 78 -31.81 22.96 8.87
N GLN A 79 -31.05 24.04 9.03
CA GLN A 79 -31.10 24.93 10.22
C GLN A 79 -32.47 25.57 10.48
N ASP A 80 -33.26 25.80 9.43
CA ASP A 80 -34.58 26.43 9.52
C ASP A 80 -35.71 25.47 9.95
N GLY A 81 -35.38 24.21 10.30
CA GLY A 81 -36.35 23.20 10.71
C GLY A 81 -37.27 22.68 9.59
N LYS A 82 -37.03 23.08 8.33
CA LYS A 82 -37.80 22.59 7.17
C LYS A 82 -37.33 21.17 6.80
N ARG A 83 -38.31 20.29 6.55
CA ARG A 83 -38.05 18.92 6.11
C ARG A 83 -37.69 18.92 4.63
N LEU A 84 -36.38 18.80 4.32
CA LEU A 84 -35.90 18.72 2.95
C LEU A 84 -36.26 17.39 2.24
N PRO A 85 -36.34 17.34 0.91
CA PRO A 85 -36.55 16.10 0.17
C PRO A 85 -35.50 15.03 0.51
N VAL A 86 -35.86 13.76 0.30
CA VAL A 86 -34.93 12.64 0.38
C VAL A 86 -34.00 12.71 -0.80
N VAL A 87 -32.69 12.47 -0.56
CA VAL A 87 -31.66 12.32 -1.58
C VAL A 87 -31.26 10.86 -1.60
N TYR A 88 -31.25 10.26 -2.79
CA TYR A 88 -30.79 8.90 -3.04
C TYR A 88 -29.38 8.93 -3.56
N HIS A 89 -28.58 7.94 -3.11
CA HIS A 89 -27.17 7.83 -3.44
C HIS A 89 -26.87 6.43 -3.95
N ALA A 90 -25.95 6.33 -4.92
CA ALA A 90 -25.37 5.07 -5.33
C ALA A 90 -23.87 5.26 -5.54
N ARG A 91 -23.07 4.24 -5.16
CA ARG A 91 -21.61 4.26 -5.22
C ARG A 91 -21.05 2.88 -5.51
N VAL A 92 -19.97 2.85 -6.31
CA VAL A 92 -19.10 1.70 -6.54
C VAL A 92 -17.66 2.16 -6.34
N ASP A 93 -16.88 1.40 -5.59
CA ASP A 93 -15.43 1.61 -5.46
C ASP A 93 -14.72 0.69 -6.45
N ILE A 94 -13.69 1.21 -7.12
CA ILE A 94 -12.94 0.56 -8.19
C ILE A 94 -11.46 0.64 -7.88
N GLU A 95 -10.75 -0.45 -8.13
CA GLU A 95 -9.30 -0.53 -8.06
C GLU A 95 -8.76 -1.02 -9.39
N VAL A 96 -7.76 -0.33 -9.94
CA VAL A 96 -7.11 -0.70 -11.20
C VAL A 96 -5.60 -0.65 -11.01
N GLU A 97 -4.95 -1.81 -11.11
CA GLU A 97 -3.49 -1.95 -10.96
C GLU A 97 -2.81 -1.91 -12.32
N PHE A 98 -1.82 -1.03 -12.43
CA PHE A 98 -1.02 -0.81 -13.62
C PHE A 98 0.44 -1.20 -13.39
N ARG A 99 1.08 -1.74 -14.44
CA ARG A 99 2.53 -1.90 -14.56
C ARG A 99 3.19 -0.81 -15.42
N ASP A 100 2.42 -0.04 -16.14
CA ASP A 100 2.85 1.07 -16.99
C ASP A 100 2.27 2.38 -16.44
N PHE A 101 3.14 3.22 -15.91
CA PHE A 101 2.73 4.46 -15.24
C PHE A 101 2.31 5.56 -16.22
N THR A 102 2.80 5.49 -17.47
CA THR A 102 2.33 6.38 -18.52
C THR A 102 0.90 6.05 -18.90
N ALA A 103 0.58 4.77 -19.05
CA ALA A 103 -0.79 4.32 -19.29
C ALA A 103 -1.71 4.64 -18.10
N LEU A 104 -1.24 4.51 -16.86
CA LEU A 104 -1.94 4.89 -15.64
C LEU A 104 -2.33 6.38 -15.68
N SER A 105 -1.36 7.27 -15.93
CA SER A 105 -1.60 8.72 -15.96
C SER A 105 -2.60 9.10 -17.06
N ARG A 106 -2.48 8.50 -18.24
CA ARG A 106 -3.45 8.71 -19.35
C ARG A 106 -4.85 8.23 -18.98
N TRP A 107 -4.95 7.07 -18.32
CA TRP A 107 -6.22 6.50 -17.90
C TRP A 107 -6.92 7.39 -16.86
N ILE A 108 -6.17 7.90 -15.87
CA ILE A 108 -6.67 8.86 -14.88
C ILE A 108 -7.21 10.11 -15.59
N THR A 109 -6.40 10.72 -16.46
CA THR A 109 -6.77 11.96 -17.18
C THR A 109 -8.04 11.76 -18.02
N ALA A 110 -8.13 10.65 -18.76
CA ALA A 110 -9.29 10.35 -19.58
C ALA A 110 -10.57 10.21 -18.73
N HIS A 111 -10.53 9.40 -17.67
CA HIS A 111 -11.72 9.16 -16.85
C HIS A 111 -12.12 10.34 -15.97
N THR A 112 -11.17 11.15 -15.51
CA THR A 112 -11.49 12.38 -14.76
C THR A 112 -12.17 13.43 -15.63
N ASN A 113 -11.81 13.49 -16.92
CA ASN A 113 -12.39 14.46 -17.85
C ASN A 113 -13.71 13.98 -18.50
N ASP A 114 -13.80 12.69 -18.83
CA ASP A 114 -14.85 12.15 -19.69
C ASP A 114 -15.97 11.42 -18.93
N THR A 115 -15.80 11.14 -17.63
CA THR A 115 -16.75 10.36 -16.83
C THR A 115 -17.18 11.13 -15.59
N GLU A 116 -18.39 11.71 -15.62
CA GLU A 116 -18.90 12.64 -14.61
C GLU A 116 -18.88 12.09 -13.19
N GLY A 117 -19.20 10.79 -13.03
CA GLY A 117 -19.29 10.13 -11.71
C GLY A 117 -17.95 9.67 -11.13
N VAL A 118 -16.87 9.63 -11.93
CA VAL A 118 -15.57 9.12 -11.50
C VAL A 118 -14.82 10.14 -10.67
N ARG A 119 -14.33 9.68 -9.52
CA ARG A 119 -13.41 10.44 -8.65
C ARG A 119 -12.24 9.54 -8.29
N ILE A 120 -11.03 10.01 -8.55
CA ILE A 120 -9.80 9.34 -8.13
C ILE A 120 -9.54 9.74 -6.68
N SER A 121 -9.37 8.76 -5.80
CA SER A 121 -9.07 8.99 -4.38
C SER A 121 -7.57 9.13 -4.16
N ASP A 122 -6.80 8.15 -4.66
CA ASP A 122 -5.35 8.08 -4.54
C ASP A 122 -4.75 7.09 -5.55
N VAL A 123 -3.42 7.04 -5.58
CA VAL A 123 -2.64 6.01 -6.28
C VAL A 123 -1.70 5.38 -5.27
N GLU A 124 -1.88 4.09 -5.02
CA GLU A 124 -0.98 3.30 -4.17
C GLU A 124 0.16 2.72 -5.02
N TRP A 125 1.41 3.00 -4.62
CA TRP A 125 2.60 2.47 -5.26
C TRP A 125 3.11 1.25 -4.54
N SER A 126 3.48 0.21 -5.30
CA SER A 126 3.96 -1.04 -4.72
C SER A 126 4.96 -1.75 -5.62
N LEU A 127 5.69 -2.71 -5.04
CA LEU A 127 6.45 -3.70 -5.79
C LEU A 127 5.52 -4.80 -6.31
N SER A 128 5.93 -5.54 -7.33
CA SER A 128 5.27 -6.80 -7.65
C SER A 128 5.48 -7.80 -6.50
N THR A 129 4.53 -8.72 -6.30
CA THR A 129 4.62 -9.74 -5.24
C THR A 129 5.96 -10.48 -5.27
N ARG A 130 6.44 -10.84 -6.47
CA ARG A 130 7.74 -11.50 -6.63
C ARG A 130 8.88 -10.63 -6.13
N ARG A 131 8.91 -9.35 -6.51
CA ARG A 131 10.00 -8.44 -6.13
C ARG A 131 9.97 -8.10 -4.65
N ASP A 132 8.78 -7.89 -4.09
CA ASP A 132 8.60 -7.69 -2.65
C ASP A 132 9.12 -8.90 -1.84
N ASP A 133 8.77 -10.12 -2.26
CA ASP A 133 9.25 -11.35 -1.62
C ASP A 133 10.78 -11.53 -1.75
N GLU A 134 11.37 -11.17 -2.89
CA GLU A 134 12.82 -11.19 -3.10
C GLU A 134 13.52 -10.19 -2.18
N LEU A 135 13.03 -8.95 -2.15
CA LEU A 135 13.62 -7.89 -1.35
C LEU A 135 13.48 -8.17 0.16
N ARG A 136 12.31 -8.68 0.61
CA ARG A 136 12.12 -9.13 2.01
C ARG A 136 13.09 -10.24 2.42
N ARG A 137 13.37 -11.19 1.53
CA ARG A 137 14.37 -12.23 1.80
C ARG A 137 15.77 -11.65 1.91
N GLN A 138 16.13 -10.73 1.01
CA GLN A 138 17.42 -10.06 1.02
C GLN A 138 17.64 -9.31 2.33
N VAL A 139 16.73 -8.40 2.71
CA VAL A 139 16.89 -7.58 3.94
C VAL A 139 16.88 -8.43 5.21
N ARG A 140 16.16 -9.58 5.24
CA ARG A 140 16.25 -10.51 6.37
C ARG A 140 17.63 -11.17 6.45
N THR A 141 18.21 -11.58 5.34
CA THR A 141 19.57 -12.14 5.29
C THR A 141 20.59 -11.13 5.80
N GLU A 142 20.53 -9.91 5.29
CA GLU A 142 21.42 -8.82 5.69
C GLU A 142 21.24 -8.41 7.17
N ALA A 143 20.02 -8.43 7.69
CA ALA A 143 19.75 -8.19 9.10
C ALA A 143 20.40 -9.25 10.01
N VAL A 144 20.38 -10.53 9.60
CA VAL A 144 21.09 -11.61 10.33
C VAL A 144 22.60 -11.41 10.25
N GLU A 145 23.14 -11.06 9.10
CA GLU A 145 24.58 -10.75 8.94
C GLU A 145 25.01 -9.55 9.78
N ASP A 146 24.14 -8.52 9.87
CA ASP A 146 24.38 -7.38 10.75
C ASP A 146 24.41 -7.81 12.23
N ALA A 147 23.49 -8.69 12.67
CA ALA A 147 23.50 -9.24 14.03
C ALA A 147 24.80 -10.00 14.32
N VAL A 148 25.26 -10.87 13.40
CA VAL A 148 26.53 -11.59 13.54
C VAL A 148 27.70 -10.63 13.66
N ARG A 149 27.81 -9.68 12.76
CA ARG A 149 28.87 -8.67 12.76
C ARG A 149 28.92 -7.86 14.05
N ARG A 150 27.76 -7.45 14.57
CA ARG A 150 27.66 -6.72 15.85
C ARG A 150 28.05 -7.57 17.05
N ALA A 151 27.61 -8.83 17.09
CA ALA A 151 27.98 -9.75 18.14
C ALA A 151 29.49 -10.00 18.17
N GLN A 152 30.13 -10.16 16.99
CA GLN A 152 31.56 -10.34 16.87
C GLN A 152 32.33 -9.08 17.36
N GLN A 153 31.87 -7.88 17.03
CA GLN A 153 32.49 -6.64 17.54
C GLN A 153 32.49 -6.58 19.07
N TYR A 154 31.40 -7.04 19.75
CA TYR A 154 31.39 -7.12 21.20
C TYR A 154 32.34 -8.22 21.73
N ALA A 155 32.39 -9.38 21.09
CA ALA A 155 33.31 -10.45 21.47
C ALA A 155 34.77 -10.02 21.33
N ASP A 156 35.13 -9.34 20.23
CA ASP A 156 36.48 -8.82 19.98
C ASP A 156 36.88 -7.79 21.03
N ALA A 157 35.97 -6.85 21.38
CA ALA A 157 36.22 -5.84 22.41
C ALA A 157 36.42 -6.45 23.82
N LEU A 158 35.86 -7.64 24.05
CA LEU A 158 35.99 -8.39 25.30
C LEU A 158 37.09 -9.46 25.23
N HIS A 159 37.79 -9.59 24.12
CA HIS A 159 38.85 -10.61 23.86
C HIS A 159 38.34 -12.06 24.01
N LEU A 160 37.09 -12.34 23.54
CA LEU A 160 36.43 -13.64 23.73
C LEU A 160 36.53 -14.58 22.53
N GLY A 161 37.12 -14.22 21.43
CA GLY A 161 37.19 -15.06 20.24
C GLY A 161 35.91 -15.06 19.39
N GLU A 162 35.70 -16.10 18.59
CA GLU A 162 34.64 -16.18 17.61
C GLU A 162 33.27 -16.44 18.25
N VAL A 163 32.24 -15.71 17.77
CA VAL A 163 30.85 -15.89 18.23
C VAL A 163 30.20 -17.10 17.59
N ARG A 164 29.37 -17.82 18.36
CA ARG A 164 28.55 -18.92 17.87
C ARG A 164 27.07 -18.62 18.09
N PRO A 165 26.21 -18.78 17.08
CA PRO A 165 24.79 -18.50 17.21
C PRO A 165 24.12 -19.52 18.15
N VAL A 166 23.23 -19.03 18.99
CA VAL A 166 22.41 -19.84 19.93
C VAL A 166 20.93 -19.73 19.56
N ALA A 167 20.46 -18.54 19.22
CA ALA A 167 19.08 -18.29 18.83
C ALA A 167 18.98 -17.09 17.90
N VAL A 168 18.03 -17.16 16.96
CA VAL A 168 17.63 -16.05 16.10
C VAL A 168 16.11 -16.03 16.08
N ALA A 169 15.53 -14.85 16.18
CA ALA A 169 14.08 -14.65 16.14
C ALA A 169 13.73 -13.28 15.56
N ASP A 170 12.50 -13.13 15.14
CA ASP A 170 11.95 -11.82 14.79
C ASP A 170 11.98 -10.86 15.98
N SER A 171 11.99 -9.58 15.70
CA SER A 171 12.12 -8.54 16.74
C SER A 171 11.12 -8.72 17.88
N GLY A 172 11.62 -8.71 19.11
CA GLY A 172 10.84 -8.85 20.35
C GLY A 172 10.53 -10.29 20.79
N MET A 173 10.82 -11.32 19.98
CA MET A 173 10.53 -12.70 20.35
C MET A 173 11.59 -13.35 21.25
N LEU A 174 12.80 -12.80 21.32
CA LEU A 174 13.84 -13.28 22.26
C LEU A 174 13.78 -12.60 23.63
N SER A 175 12.99 -11.55 23.79
CA SER A 175 12.84 -10.87 25.08
C SER A 175 11.85 -11.63 25.95
N ALA A 176 12.26 -12.01 27.16
CA ALA A 176 11.40 -12.66 28.16
C ALA A 176 10.32 -11.72 28.76
N VAL A 177 10.28 -10.45 28.32
CA VAL A 177 9.28 -9.44 28.72
C VAL A 177 8.48 -9.07 27.48
N PRO A 178 7.14 -9.25 27.46
CA PRO A 178 6.31 -8.73 26.39
C PRO A 178 6.41 -7.21 26.40
N SER A 179 7.09 -6.62 25.42
CA SER A 179 6.95 -5.18 25.14
C SER A 179 5.55 -4.97 24.56
N PRO A 180 4.69 -4.13 25.18
CA PRO A 180 3.47 -3.68 24.55
C PRO A 180 3.84 -2.61 23.52
N GLY A 181 3.96 -2.99 22.26
CA GLY A 181 4.26 -2.08 21.17
C GLY A 181 4.97 -2.80 20.03
N GLY A 182 4.23 -3.57 19.26
CA GLY A 182 4.66 -3.90 17.91
C GLY A 182 4.67 -2.61 17.11
N ASP A 183 5.83 -2.18 16.65
CA ASP A 183 5.92 -1.19 15.58
C ASP A 183 5.26 -1.79 14.33
N HIS A 184 3.98 -1.52 14.18
CA HIS A 184 3.35 -1.52 12.88
C HIS A 184 3.85 -0.25 12.20
N ASP A 185 4.79 -0.41 11.32
CA ASP A 185 5.21 0.62 10.39
C ASP A 185 3.99 0.95 9.50
N VAL A 186 3.20 1.92 9.97
CA VAL A 186 2.09 2.49 9.21
C VAL A 186 2.74 3.49 8.27
N GLY A 187 2.93 3.08 7.02
CA GLY A 187 3.34 3.98 5.95
C GLY A 187 2.45 5.22 5.98
N LEU A 188 3.07 6.37 6.23
CA LEU A 188 2.42 7.68 6.24
C LEU A 188 1.90 7.99 4.83
N MET A 189 0.61 7.78 4.62
CA MET A 189 -0.09 8.30 3.44
C MET A 189 -0.03 9.82 3.45
N ARG A 190 0.69 10.36 2.51
CA ARG A 190 0.66 11.79 2.19
C ARG A 190 -0.39 12.03 1.13
N SER A 191 -1.55 12.56 1.51
CA SER A 191 -2.56 13.00 0.56
C SER A 191 -2.05 14.24 -0.20
N MET A 192 -1.96 14.13 -1.51
CA MET A 192 -1.71 15.28 -2.39
C MET A 192 -3.04 15.91 -2.80
N ALA A 193 -3.10 17.24 -2.65
CA ALA A 193 -4.20 18.07 -3.11
C ALA A 193 -4.21 18.15 -4.65
N VAL A 194 -5.35 17.85 -5.25
CA VAL A 194 -5.56 17.95 -6.69
C VAL A 194 -5.87 19.39 -7.07
N GLY A 195 -4.96 20.02 -7.78
CA GLY A 195 -5.17 21.26 -8.52
C GLY A 195 -5.23 20.96 -10.02
N SER A 196 -6.11 21.62 -10.74
CA SER A 196 -6.46 21.37 -12.14
C SER A 196 -5.33 21.60 -13.14
N ALA A 197 -5.05 20.55 -13.94
CA ALA A 197 -4.39 20.41 -15.25
C ALA A 197 -3.10 21.21 -15.59
N PRO A 198 -2.00 20.59 -15.89
CA PRO A 198 -1.66 19.86 -17.11
C PRO A 198 -1.43 18.37 -16.84
N GLU A 199 -1.06 17.59 -17.83
CA GLU A 199 -0.77 16.15 -17.71
C GLU A 199 0.13 15.92 -16.45
N ILE A 200 -0.45 15.36 -15.38
CA ILE A 200 0.26 15.17 -14.12
C ILE A 200 1.22 14.00 -14.33
N GLU A 201 2.51 14.29 -14.46
CA GLU A 201 3.54 13.28 -14.39
C GLU A 201 3.63 12.80 -12.93
N LEU A 202 3.13 11.62 -12.67
CA LEU A 202 3.22 10.98 -11.34
C LEU A 202 4.64 10.44 -11.18
N VAL A 203 5.42 11.04 -10.28
CA VAL A 203 6.76 10.55 -9.91
C VAL A 203 6.63 9.86 -8.56
N PRO A 204 6.58 8.52 -8.52
CA PRO A 204 6.48 7.78 -7.27
C PRO A 204 7.80 7.83 -6.48
N GLU A 205 7.67 7.79 -5.16
CA GLU A 205 8.81 7.58 -4.25
C GLU A 205 9.20 6.09 -4.24
N ASP A 206 10.47 5.80 -3.93
CA ASP A 206 10.95 4.44 -3.77
C ASP A 206 10.25 3.74 -2.60
N ILE A 207 10.00 2.45 -2.76
CA ILE A 207 9.41 1.59 -1.74
C ILE A 207 10.54 1.08 -0.83
N GLU A 208 10.48 1.45 0.44
CA GLU A 208 11.41 0.95 1.45
C GLU A 208 10.89 -0.34 2.08
N VAL A 209 11.75 -1.36 2.11
CA VAL A 209 11.51 -2.62 2.82
C VAL A 209 12.60 -2.79 3.87
N SER A 210 12.21 -3.08 5.12
CA SER A 210 13.13 -3.25 6.22
C SER A 210 12.93 -4.59 6.94
N ALA A 211 13.98 -5.08 7.60
CA ALA A 211 13.93 -6.22 8.49
C ALA A 211 14.73 -5.97 9.78
N THR A 212 14.22 -6.51 10.86
CA THR A 212 14.88 -6.46 12.18
C THR A 212 14.82 -7.85 12.80
N VAL A 213 15.97 -8.34 13.30
CA VAL A 213 16.08 -9.64 13.94
C VAL A 213 16.74 -9.49 15.32
N ASP A 214 16.27 -10.23 16.31
CA ASP A 214 16.95 -10.42 17.59
C ASP A 214 17.77 -11.69 17.52
N ALA A 215 19.03 -11.63 17.91
CA ALA A 215 19.93 -12.79 17.87
C ALA A 215 20.75 -12.91 19.15
N ARG A 216 20.99 -14.15 19.57
CA ARG A 216 21.76 -14.51 20.74
C ARG A 216 22.92 -15.38 20.33
N PHE A 217 24.10 -15.05 20.85
CA PHE A 217 25.36 -15.71 20.57
C PHE A 217 26.06 -16.05 21.89
N VAL A 218 27.01 -16.98 21.82
CA VAL A 218 27.97 -17.24 22.88
C VAL A 218 29.40 -17.12 22.34
N ALA A 219 30.32 -16.61 23.17
CA ALA A 219 31.75 -16.51 22.89
C ALA A 219 32.56 -16.85 24.13
N GLY A 220 33.80 -17.35 23.94
CA GLY A 220 34.71 -17.75 25.05
C GLY A 220 35.14 -19.18 25.02
#